data_367d1955b4142929a18920f17dd92261
#
_entry.id   367d1955b4142929a18920f17dd92261
#
_cell.length_a   1.000
_cell.length_b   1.000
_cell.length_c   1.000
_cell.angle_alpha   90.00
_cell.angle_beta   90.00
_cell.angle_gamma   90.00
#
_symmetry.space_group_name_H-M   'P 1'
#
loop_
_entity.id
_entity.type
_entity.pdbx_description
1 polymer ?
#
loop_
_entity_poly.entity_id
_entity_poly.type
_entity_poly.pdbx_seq_one_letter_code
_entity_poly.pdbx_strand_id
1 'polypeptide(L)'
;MIPDEFLSVNVIDTCAVWNLMSSDTLFRASLRCRHTYIATQTVIYECLLKPRTGPPKSSDAELKNRLESCLSDGRMSRIDISIEDLREVASQSPRLGRGELSCAAAARKINQAVMTDNRRDFKGISVLIDGRLQTTPRLLGWLVLEGHLGDSEASSVVVEHKSLGGTLGKVYDKAYVEACEKRLQRQLEVMLADSGED
;
A
#
# COMPACT_ATOMS: atom_id res chain seq x y z
N MET A 1 -2.64 -1.73 -14.06
CA MET A 1 -1.36 -1.37 -14.74
C MET A 1 -0.31 -1.15 -13.67
N ILE A 2 0.82 -1.85 -13.78
CA ILE A 2 1.96 -1.71 -12.86
C ILE A 2 2.72 -0.44 -13.23
N PRO A 3 3.02 0.45 -12.26
CA PRO A 3 3.75 1.68 -12.53
C PRO A 3 5.23 1.38 -12.84
N ASP A 4 5.88 2.26 -13.60
CA ASP A 4 7.33 2.21 -13.80
C ASP A 4 8.09 2.68 -12.56
N GLU A 5 7.46 3.55 -11.76
CA GLU A 5 8.00 4.04 -10.50
C GLU A 5 6.96 3.87 -9.38
N PHE A 6 7.42 3.43 -8.22
CA PHE A 6 6.63 3.34 -7.01
C PHE A 6 7.23 4.28 -5.96
N LEU A 7 6.45 5.26 -5.48
CA LEU A 7 6.94 6.26 -4.53
C LEU A 7 7.34 5.60 -3.22
N SER A 8 8.52 5.95 -2.72
CA SER A 8 9.13 5.29 -1.56
C SER A 8 8.45 5.64 -0.22
N VAL A 9 7.81 6.81 -0.12
CA VAL A 9 7.14 7.26 1.11
C VAL A 9 5.64 7.27 0.93
N ASN A 10 4.94 6.54 1.78
CA ASN A 10 3.50 6.33 1.68
C ASN A 10 2.79 6.62 2.99
N VAL A 11 1.83 7.53 2.98
CA VAL A 11 0.83 7.62 4.05
C VAL A 11 -0.18 6.51 3.81
N ILE A 12 -0.31 5.61 4.79
CA ILE A 12 -1.06 4.36 4.60
C ILE A 12 -2.43 4.42 5.28
N ASP A 13 -3.48 4.04 4.55
CA ASP A 13 -4.84 3.96 5.03
C ASP A 13 -5.12 2.61 5.72
N THR A 14 -6.20 2.55 6.52
CA THR A 14 -6.60 1.39 7.32
C THR A 14 -6.68 0.09 6.51
N CYS A 15 -7.28 0.11 5.31
CA CYS A 15 -7.39 -1.09 4.48
C CYS A 15 -6.03 -1.54 3.94
N ALA A 16 -5.16 -0.62 3.55
CA ALA A 16 -3.83 -0.94 3.08
C ALA A 16 -2.89 -1.39 4.22
N VAL A 17 -3.06 -0.85 5.45
CA VAL A 17 -2.38 -1.38 6.65
C VAL A 17 -2.67 -2.85 6.81
N TRP A 18 -3.94 -3.25 6.79
CA TRP A 18 -4.32 -4.65 6.97
C TRP A 18 -3.78 -5.56 5.86
N ASN A 19 -3.84 -5.10 4.61
CA ASN A 19 -3.34 -5.87 3.48
C ASN A 19 -1.81 -6.00 3.51
N LEU A 20 -1.09 -4.95 3.90
CA LEU A 20 0.36 -4.99 4.04
C LEU A 20 0.80 -5.88 5.21
N MET A 21 0.14 -5.75 6.39
CA MET A 21 0.43 -6.58 7.57
C MET A 21 0.05 -8.04 7.38
N SER A 22 -0.83 -8.35 6.44
CA SER A 22 -1.22 -9.74 6.14
C SER A 22 -0.14 -10.56 5.43
N SER A 23 0.90 -9.91 4.89
CA SER A 23 2.04 -10.60 4.28
C SER A 23 3.36 -10.05 4.78
N ASP A 24 4.05 -10.84 5.59
CA ASP A 24 5.40 -10.53 6.06
C ASP A 24 6.39 -10.49 4.90
N THR A 25 6.23 -11.37 3.92
CA THR A 25 7.03 -11.41 2.70
C THR A 25 6.95 -10.10 1.92
N LEU A 26 5.73 -9.59 1.66
CA LEU A 26 5.54 -8.32 0.95
C LEU A 26 6.11 -7.14 1.74
N PHE A 27 5.80 -7.08 3.05
CA PHE A 27 6.26 -5.99 3.91
C PHE A 27 7.80 -5.94 3.98
N ARG A 28 8.45 -7.06 4.23
CA ARG A 28 9.93 -7.12 4.29
C ARG A 28 10.57 -6.80 2.95
N ALA A 29 10.04 -7.29 1.82
CA ALA A 29 10.54 -6.95 0.50
C ALA A 29 10.50 -5.44 0.27
N SER A 30 9.39 -4.78 0.63
CA SER A 30 9.26 -3.33 0.48
C SER A 30 10.24 -2.56 1.36
N LEU A 31 10.47 -2.99 2.60
CA LEU A 31 11.46 -2.37 3.49
C LEU A 31 12.91 -2.53 2.96
N ARG A 32 13.26 -3.68 2.38
CA ARG A 32 14.56 -3.86 1.70
C ARG A 32 14.76 -2.84 0.57
N CYS A 33 13.69 -2.45 -0.10
CA CYS A 33 13.69 -1.40 -1.14
C CYS A 33 13.55 0.02 -0.57
N ARG A 34 13.71 0.20 0.75
CA ARG A 34 13.64 1.48 1.46
C ARG A 34 12.28 2.18 1.37
N HIS A 35 11.19 1.43 1.18
CA HIS A 35 9.87 2.00 1.32
C HIS A 35 9.57 2.31 2.78
N THR A 36 8.94 3.46 2.99
CA THR A 36 8.56 3.97 4.31
C THR A 36 7.04 4.11 4.37
N TYR A 37 6.47 3.70 5.48
CA TYR A 37 5.04 3.76 5.74
C TYR A 37 4.76 4.67 6.94
N ILE A 38 3.79 5.56 6.76
CA ILE A 38 3.41 6.55 7.77
C ILE A 38 1.91 6.38 8.04
N ALA A 39 1.54 6.08 9.28
CA ALA A 39 0.15 6.00 9.71
C ALA A 39 -0.26 7.26 10.49
N THR A 40 -1.45 7.78 10.19
CA THR A 40 -2.02 8.86 11.00
C THR A 40 -2.60 8.31 12.31
N GLN A 41 -2.76 9.16 13.32
CA GLN A 41 -3.39 8.76 14.59
C GLN A 41 -4.81 8.20 14.37
N THR A 42 -5.54 8.74 13.38
CA THR A 42 -6.88 8.23 13.03
C THR A 42 -6.81 6.80 12.54
N VAL A 43 -5.88 6.47 11.65
CA VAL A 43 -5.66 5.10 11.14
C VAL A 43 -5.23 4.15 12.25
N ILE A 44 -4.30 4.58 13.11
CA ILE A 44 -3.86 3.79 14.27
C ILE A 44 -5.04 3.49 15.20
N TYR A 45 -5.86 4.50 15.50
CA TYR A 45 -7.08 4.31 16.29
C TYR A 45 -8.04 3.30 15.63
N GLU A 46 -8.27 3.42 14.33
CA GLU A 46 -9.16 2.50 13.59
C GLU A 46 -8.63 1.06 13.57
N CYS A 47 -7.33 0.87 13.46
CA CYS A 47 -6.73 -0.45 13.43
C CYS A 47 -6.66 -1.11 14.81
N LEU A 48 -6.27 -0.37 15.84
CA LEU A 48 -5.94 -0.97 17.15
C LEU A 48 -7.04 -0.84 18.17
N LEU A 49 -7.77 0.28 18.20
CA LEU A 49 -8.64 0.66 19.31
C LEU A 49 -10.14 0.63 18.97
N LYS A 50 -10.50 1.00 17.73
CA LYS A 50 -11.92 1.09 17.32
C LYS A 50 -12.57 -0.29 17.38
N PRO A 51 -13.71 -0.44 18.12
CA PRO A 51 -14.45 -1.69 18.13
C PRO A 51 -14.93 -2.05 16.72
N ARG A 52 -14.74 -3.28 16.32
CA ARG A 52 -15.28 -3.79 15.04
C ARG A 52 -16.77 -4.11 15.20
N THR A 53 -17.54 -3.83 14.16
CA THR A 53 -19.01 -4.08 14.14
C THR A 53 -19.36 -5.53 13.85
N GLY A 54 -18.40 -6.41 13.54
CA GLY A 54 -18.60 -7.82 13.24
C GLY A 54 -17.92 -8.76 14.28
N PRO A 55 -18.17 -10.05 14.21
CA PRO A 55 -17.47 -11.02 15.05
C PRO A 55 -15.95 -10.93 14.80
N PRO A 56 -15.13 -11.01 15.86
CA PRO A 56 -13.69 -10.98 15.72
C PRO A 56 -13.21 -12.17 14.88
N LYS A 57 -12.36 -11.91 13.90
CA LYS A 57 -11.69 -12.96 13.14
C LYS A 57 -10.45 -13.42 13.91
N SER A 58 -10.11 -14.69 13.80
CA SER A 58 -8.91 -15.26 14.45
C SER A 58 -7.62 -14.55 14.04
N SER A 59 -7.59 -14.03 12.81
CA SER A 59 -6.46 -13.25 12.28
C SER A 59 -6.34 -11.82 12.82
N ASP A 60 -7.39 -11.27 13.44
CA ASP A 60 -7.40 -9.87 13.87
C ASP A 60 -6.35 -9.59 14.96
N ALA A 61 -6.16 -10.52 15.89
CA ALA A 61 -5.15 -10.39 16.94
C ALA A 61 -3.73 -10.41 16.35
N GLU A 62 -3.46 -11.34 15.43
CA GLU A 62 -2.17 -11.43 14.76
C GLU A 62 -1.82 -10.16 13.99
N LEU A 63 -2.76 -9.64 13.20
CA LEU A 63 -2.56 -8.42 12.42
C LEU A 63 -2.32 -7.19 13.32
N LYS A 64 -3.05 -7.09 14.45
CA LYS A 64 -2.83 -6.03 15.44
C LYS A 64 -1.43 -6.12 16.06
N ASN A 65 -1.02 -7.31 16.49
CA ASN A 65 0.30 -7.54 17.08
C ASN A 65 1.43 -7.16 16.10
N ARG A 66 1.27 -7.51 14.81
CA ARG A 66 2.24 -7.12 13.78
C ARG A 66 2.31 -5.60 13.61
N LEU A 67 1.17 -4.91 13.56
CA LEU A 67 1.13 -3.46 13.47
C LEU A 67 1.76 -2.79 14.69
N GLU A 68 1.41 -3.24 15.90
CA GLU A 68 2.00 -2.73 17.16
C GLU A 68 3.52 -2.91 17.19
N SER A 69 4.01 -4.07 16.78
CA SER A 69 5.45 -4.32 16.64
C SER A 69 6.10 -3.34 15.64
N CYS A 70 5.50 -3.15 14.46
CA CYS A 70 6.03 -2.23 13.44
C CYS A 70 6.07 -0.78 13.91
N LEU A 71 5.09 -0.36 14.71
CA LEU A 71 5.04 0.99 15.29
C LEU A 71 6.06 1.16 16.42
N SER A 72 6.31 0.11 17.21
CA SER A 72 7.22 0.16 18.35
C SER A 72 8.71 0.12 17.96
N ASP A 73 9.03 -0.62 16.89
CA ASP A 73 10.41 -0.76 16.40
C ASP A 73 10.75 0.20 15.25
N GLY A 74 9.84 1.12 14.92
CA GLY A 74 10.07 2.18 13.93
C GLY A 74 10.00 1.75 12.47
N ARG A 75 9.59 0.51 12.15
CA ARG A 75 9.35 0.06 10.76
C ARG A 75 8.15 0.74 10.12
N MET A 76 7.25 1.30 10.92
CA MET A 76 6.17 2.19 10.50
C MET A 76 6.16 3.43 11.38
N SER A 77 6.12 4.60 10.77
CA SER A 77 6.14 5.88 11.47
C SER A 77 4.73 6.38 11.77
N ARG A 78 4.63 7.36 12.68
CA ARG A 78 3.38 8.04 13.03
C ARG A 78 3.46 9.50 12.60
N ILE A 79 2.31 10.06 12.23
CA ILE A 79 2.17 11.49 11.94
C ILE A 79 0.89 12.04 12.57
N ASP A 80 1.01 13.20 13.18
CA ASP A 80 -0.11 13.96 13.72
C ASP A 80 -0.57 15.00 12.70
N ILE A 81 -1.90 15.12 12.56
CA ILE A 81 -2.53 16.06 11.64
C ILE A 81 -3.36 17.04 12.46
N SER A 82 -3.18 18.33 12.17
CA SER A 82 -3.94 19.38 12.82
C SER A 82 -5.42 19.38 12.38
N ILE A 83 -6.27 20.00 13.19
CA ILE A 83 -7.68 20.17 12.84
C ILE A 83 -7.83 21.09 11.62
N GLU A 84 -6.94 22.04 11.45
CA GLU A 84 -6.88 22.96 10.32
C GLU A 84 -6.60 22.21 9.02
N ASP A 85 -5.56 21.35 9.00
CA ASP A 85 -5.22 20.50 7.85
C ASP A 85 -6.43 19.61 7.46
N LEU A 86 -7.11 19.01 8.45
CA LEU A 86 -8.29 18.18 8.21
C LEU A 86 -9.47 18.97 7.65
N ARG A 87 -9.73 20.18 8.15
CA ARG A 87 -10.82 21.06 7.67
C ARG A 87 -10.58 21.49 6.23
N GLU A 88 -9.36 21.83 5.87
CA GLU A 88 -9.00 22.21 4.51
C GLU A 88 -9.32 21.07 3.53
N VAL A 89 -8.88 19.85 3.82
CA VAL A 89 -9.12 18.68 2.97
C VAL A 89 -10.60 18.30 2.95
N ALA A 90 -11.29 18.34 4.08
CA ALA A 90 -12.72 18.02 4.17
C ALA A 90 -13.60 18.98 3.36
N SER A 91 -13.22 20.26 3.25
CA SER A 91 -13.93 21.25 2.43
C SER A 91 -13.89 20.89 0.94
N GLN A 92 -12.81 20.24 0.48
CA GLN A 92 -12.62 19.84 -0.93
C GLN A 92 -13.21 18.45 -1.25
N SER A 93 -13.33 17.57 -0.25
CA SER A 93 -13.86 16.21 -0.42
C SER A 93 -14.71 15.75 0.77
N PRO A 94 -15.94 16.30 0.94
CA PRO A 94 -16.77 16.07 2.12
C PRO A 94 -17.33 14.65 2.24
N ARG A 95 -17.14 13.79 1.21
CA ARG A 95 -17.64 12.40 1.19
C ARG A 95 -16.65 11.37 1.70
N LEU A 96 -15.38 11.76 1.88
CA LEU A 96 -14.36 10.86 2.39
C LEU A 96 -14.55 10.56 3.87
N GLY A 97 -14.24 9.34 4.28
CA GLY A 97 -14.20 8.94 5.68
C GLY A 97 -13.08 9.65 6.46
N ARG A 98 -13.12 9.54 7.79
CA ARG A 98 -12.12 10.21 8.66
C ARG A 98 -10.69 9.67 8.44
N GLY A 99 -10.56 8.37 8.21
CA GLY A 99 -9.28 7.72 7.91
C GLY A 99 -8.69 8.28 6.62
N GLU A 100 -9.47 8.25 5.54
CA GLU A 100 -9.07 8.72 4.21
C GLU A 100 -8.75 10.23 4.22
N LEU A 101 -9.56 11.06 4.90
CA LEU A 101 -9.29 12.50 5.07
C LEU A 101 -7.96 12.74 5.79
N SER A 102 -7.70 11.99 6.86
CA SER A 102 -6.46 12.13 7.62
C SER A 102 -5.23 11.72 6.79
N CYS A 103 -5.35 10.67 5.98
CA CYS A 103 -4.29 10.25 5.07
C CYS A 103 -4.03 11.28 3.97
N ALA A 104 -5.09 11.83 3.36
CA ALA A 104 -4.96 12.86 2.33
C ALA A 104 -4.33 14.15 2.90
N ALA A 105 -4.74 14.59 4.09
CA ALA A 105 -4.16 15.75 4.78
C ALA A 105 -2.68 15.55 5.08
N ALA A 106 -2.31 14.36 5.62
CA ALA A 106 -0.93 14.01 5.89
C ALA A 106 -0.09 14.00 4.61
N ALA A 107 -0.57 13.32 3.57
CA ALA A 107 0.15 13.20 2.31
C ALA A 107 0.37 14.56 1.63
N ARG A 108 -0.62 15.45 1.65
CA ARG A 108 -0.45 16.84 1.16
C ARG A 108 0.61 17.59 1.95
N LYS A 109 0.54 17.53 3.28
CA LYS A 109 1.45 18.25 4.17
C LYS A 109 2.91 17.89 3.94
N ILE A 110 3.21 16.63 3.70
CA ILE A 110 4.57 16.14 3.47
C ILE A 110 4.90 15.92 1.98
N ASN A 111 3.96 16.24 1.08
CA ASN A 111 4.08 16.06 -0.37
C ASN A 111 4.40 14.61 -0.79
N GLN A 112 3.72 13.63 -0.21
CA GLN A 112 3.95 12.19 -0.45
C GLN A 112 2.70 11.47 -0.97
N ALA A 113 2.82 10.16 -1.25
CA ALA A 113 1.72 9.34 -1.72
C ALA A 113 0.76 8.93 -0.61
N VAL A 114 -0.49 8.64 -0.97
CA VAL A 114 -1.40 7.84 -0.15
C VAL A 114 -1.45 6.41 -0.69
N MET A 115 -1.27 5.43 0.19
CA MET A 115 -1.52 4.04 -0.12
C MET A 115 -2.87 3.62 0.46
N THR A 116 -3.80 3.24 -0.43
CA THR A 116 -5.11 2.71 -0.05
C THR A 116 -5.58 1.65 -1.04
N ASP A 117 -6.27 0.62 -0.56
CA ASP A 117 -6.88 -0.42 -1.39
C ASP A 117 -8.41 -0.24 -1.52
N ASN A 118 -8.97 0.81 -0.91
CA ASN A 118 -10.38 1.16 -0.99
C ASN A 118 -10.70 1.90 -2.30
N ARG A 119 -11.10 1.17 -3.33
CA ARG A 119 -11.38 1.73 -4.67
C ARG A 119 -12.48 2.78 -4.69
N ARG A 120 -13.40 2.77 -3.72
CA ARG A 120 -14.51 3.74 -3.66
C ARG A 120 -14.01 5.16 -3.47
N ASP A 121 -12.91 5.32 -2.74
CA ASP A 121 -12.38 6.61 -2.35
C ASP A 121 -11.25 7.11 -3.26
N PHE A 122 -10.79 6.27 -4.23
CA PHE A 122 -9.69 6.60 -5.13
C PHE A 122 -9.84 7.97 -5.79
N LYS A 123 -11.01 8.25 -6.38
CA LYS A 123 -11.25 9.52 -7.10
C LYS A 123 -11.13 10.72 -6.16
N GLY A 124 -11.73 10.62 -4.96
CA GLY A 124 -11.69 11.69 -3.97
C GLY A 124 -10.29 11.96 -3.44
N ILE A 125 -9.56 10.91 -3.09
CA ILE A 125 -8.18 11.02 -2.59
C ILE A 125 -7.24 11.52 -3.70
N SER A 126 -7.32 10.94 -4.90
CA SER A 126 -6.44 11.27 -6.03
C SER A 126 -6.43 12.75 -6.38
N VAL A 127 -7.60 13.39 -6.36
CA VAL A 127 -7.72 14.85 -6.61
C VAL A 127 -6.99 15.65 -5.54
N LEU A 128 -7.04 15.21 -4.27
CA LEU A 128 -6.44 15.92 -3.15
C LEU A 128 -4.90 15.86 -3.11
N ILE A 129 -4.32 14.85 -3.74
CA ILE A 129 -2.87 14.54 -3.70
C ILE A 129 -2.23 14.50 -5.10
N ASP A 130 -2.82 15.17 -6.07
CA ASP A 130 -2.30 15.27 -7.45
C ASP A 130 -1.96 13.91 -8.08
N GLY A 131 -2.84 12.93 -7.89
CA GLY A 131 -2.69 11.60 -8.47
C GLY A 131 -1.71 10.65 -7.77
N ARG A 132 -1.02 11.08 -6.73
CA ARG A 132 -0.04 10.25 -5.97
C ARG A 132 -0.72 9.15 -5.14
N LEU A 133 -1.51 8.31 -5.81
CA LEU A 133 -2.25 7.22 -5.19
C LEU A 133 -1.60 5.87 -5.50
N GLN A 134 -1.34 5.09 -4.47
CA GLN A 134 -0.73 3.77 -4.56
C GLN A 134 -1.59 2.70 -3.89
N THR A 135 -1.33 1.43 -4.19
CA THR A 135 -2.06 0.28 -3.64
C THR A 135 -1.10 -0.86 -3.32
N THR A 136 -1.48 -1.75 -2.41
CA THR A 136 -0.65 -2.92 -2.07
C THR A 136 -0.47 -3.89 -3.25
N PRO A 137 -1.44 -4.14 -4.16
CA PRO A 137 -1.17 -4.91 -5.36
C PRO A 137 -0.21 -4.25 -6.34
N ARG A 138 -0.23 -2.92 -6.46
CA ARG A 138 0.77 -2.20 -7.28
C ARG A 138 2.17 -2.31 -6.70
N LEU A 139 2.30 -2.28 -5.37
CA LEU A 139 3.57 -2.52 -4.67
C LEU A 139 4.12 -3.91 -5.02
N LEU A 140 3.31 -4.97 -4.88
CA LEU A 140 3.72 -6.32 -5.26
C LEU A 140 4.19 -6.37 -6.72
N GLY A 141 3.38 -5.86 -7.65
CA GLY A 141 3.72 -5.86 -9.07
C GLY A 141 5.01 -5.10 -9.36
N TRP A 142 5.21 -3.93 -8.73
CA TRP A 142 6.45 -3.16 -8.89
C TRP A 142 7.66 -3.93 -8.34
N LEU A 143 7.57 -4.56 -7.17
CA LEU A 143 8.64 -5.36 -6.60
C LEU A 143 9.02 -6.55 -7.50
N VAL A 144 8.04 -7.19 -8.14
CA VAL A 144 8.27 -8.27 -9.12
C VAL A 144 8.90 -7.72 -10.39
N LEU A 145 8.41 -6.61 -10.92
CA LEU A 145 8.92 -5.96 -12.14
C LEU A 145 10.39 -5.58 -12.01
N GLU A 146 10.76 -5.00 -10.86
CA GLU A 146 12.13 -4.56 -10.58
C GLU A 146 13.04 -5.69 -10.02
N GLY A 147 12.52 -6.93 -9.94
CA GLY A 147 13.29 -8.10 -9.50
C GLY A 147 13.59 -8.18 -7.99
N HIS A 148 12.88 -7.39 -7.19
CA HIS A 148 13.00 -7.39 -5.73
C HIS A 148 12.17 -8.49 -5.04
N LEU A 149 11.28 -9.13 -5.78
CA LEU A 149 10.46 -10.26 -5.39
C LEU A 149 10.51 -11.32 -6.49
N GLY A 150 10.98 -12.52 -6.13
CA GLY A 150 10.96 -13.68 -7.02
C GLY A 150 9.59 -14.37 -7.06
N ASP A 151 9.43 -15.31 -7.99
CA ASP A 151 8.16 -16.02 -8.23
C ASP A 151 7.65 -16.76 -6.99
N SER A 152 8.56 -17.42 -6.26
CA SER A 152 8.25 -18.13 -5.01
C SER A 152 7.78 -17.17 -3.90
N GLU A 153 8.46 -16.02 -3.76
CA GLU A 153 8.08 -15.01 -2.78
C GLU A 153 6.74 -14.37 -3.14
N ALA A 154 6.49 -14.06 -4.41
CA ALA A 154 5.21 -13.52 -4.88
C ALA A 154 4.05 -14.50 -4.60
N SER A 155 4.26 -15.80 -4.81
CA SER A 155 3.29 -16.84 -4.44
C SER A 155 3.06 -16.89 -2.92
N SER A 156 4.12 -16.76 -2.13
CA SER A 156 4.03 -16.71 -0.65
C SER A 156 3.19 -15.52 -0.17
N VAL A 157 3.30 -14.35 -0.81
CA VAL A 157 2.46 -13.18 -0.48
C VAL A 157 0.97 -13.51 -0.58
N VAL A 158 0.57 -14.20 -1.64
CA VAL A 158 -0.86 -14.58 -1.85
C VAL A 158 -1.31 -15.58 -0.79
N VAL A 159 -0.48 -16.57 -0.46
CA VAL A 159 -0.78 -17.59 0.55
C VAL A 159 -0.91 -16.96 1.94
N GLU A 160 0.07 -16.15 2.35
CA GLU A 160 0.06 -15.45 3.64
C GLU A 160 -1.17 -14.54 3.77
N HIS A 161 -1.46 -13.74 2.74
CA HIS A 161 -2.61 -12.85 2.72
C HIS A 161 -3.93 -13.61 2.89
N LYS A 162 -4.11 -14.71 2.16
CA LYS A 162 -5.31 -15.56 2.28
C LYS A 162 -5.42 -16.23 3.66
N SER A 163 -4.32 -16.69 4.23
CA SER A 163 -4.30 -17.36 5.55
C SER A 163 -4.78 -16.45 6.67
N LEU A 164 -4.55 -15.14 6.56
CA LEU A 164 -5.02 -14.11 7.49
C LEU A 164 -6.36 -13.48 7.08
N GLY A 165 -7.11 -14.13 6.19
CA GLY A 165 -8.46 -13.73 5.79
C GLY A 165 -8.52 -12.57 4.81
N GLY A 166 -7.41 -12.26 4.15
CA GLY A 166 -7.34 -11.25 3.10
C GLY A 166 -8.11 -11.63 1.84
N THR A 167 -8.67 -10.64 1.15
CA THR A 167 -9.54 -10.82 -0.02
C THR A 167 -8.92 -10.43 -1.35
N LEU A 168 -7.71 -9.86 -1.34
CA LEU A 168 -7.04 -9.37 -2.55
C LEU A 168 -6.26 -10.43 -3.32
N GLY A 169 -6.32 -11.72 -2.95
CA GLY A 169 -5.51 -12.76 -3.58
C GLY A 169 -5.55 -12.73 -5.11
N LYS A 170 -6.74 -12.69 -5.73
CA LYS A 170 -6.88 -12.57 -7.19
C LYS A 170 -6.30 -11.26 -7.76
N VAL A 171 -6.29 -10.19 -6.97
CA VAL A 171 -5.74 -8.89 -7.41
C VAL A 171 -4.21 -8.93 -7.36
N TYR A 172 -3.64 -9.60 -6.37
CA TYR A 172 -2.19 -9.88 -6.32
C TYR A 172 -1.74 -10.79 -7.45
N ASP A 173 -2.48 -11.89 -7.73
CA ASP A 173 -2.20 -12.79 -8.87
C ASP A 173 -2.17 -11.99 -10.18
N LYS A 174 -3.16 -11.12 -10.40
CA LYS A 174 -3.22 -10.26 -11.58
C LYS A 174 -2.03 -9.30 -11.64
N ALA A 175 -1.69 -8.65 -10.54
CA ALA A 175 -0.56 -7.72 -10.49
C ALA A 175 0.77 -8.45 -10.77
N TYR A 176 0.94 -9.67 -10.30
CA TYR A 176 2.10 -10.52 -10.61
C TYR A 176 2.19 -10.80 -12.12
N VAL A 177 1.09 -11.26 -12.75
CA VAL A 177 1.08 -11.55 -14.20
C VAL A 177 1.40 -10.30 -15.02
N GLU A 178 0.75 -9.15 -14.72
CA GLU A 178 1.03 -7.88 -15.40
C GLU A 178 2.52 -7.46 -15.24
N ALA A 179 3.13 -7.73 -14.10
CA ALA A 179 4.54 -7.42 -13.86
C ALA A 179 5.48 -8.32 -14.68
N CYS A 180 5.18 -9.62 -14.76
CA CYS A 180 5.94 -10.56 -15.58
C CYS A 180 5.87 -10.21 -17.08
N GLU A 181 4.67 -9.90 -17.59
CA GLU A 181 4.46 -9.46 -18.98
C GLU A 181 5.29 -8.21 -19.28
N LYS A 182 5.22 -7.20 -18.41
CA LYS A 182 5.96 -5.95 -18.58
C LYS A 182 7.48 -6.15 -18.51
N ARG A 183 7.95 -7.06 -17.64
CA ARG A 183 9.39 -7.42 -17.56
C ARG A 183 9.88 -8.09 -18.83
N LEU A 184 9.11 -9.04 -19.38
CA LEU A 184 9.42 -9.68 -20.66
C LEU A 184 9.45 -8.68 -21.82
N GLN A 185 8.50 -7.75 -21.85
CA GLN A 185 8.46 -6.70 -22.86
C GLN A 185 9.74 -5.82 -22.80
N ARG A 186 10.15 -5.36 -21.61
CA ARG A 186 11.40 -4.60 -21.43
C ARG A 186 12.63 -5.39 -21.91
N GLN A 187 12.68 -6.71 -21.62
CA GLN A 187 13.80 -7.55 -22.08
C GLN A 187 13.85 -7.68 -23.61
N LEU A 188 12.70 -7.84 -24.26
CA LEU A 188 12.62 -7.89 -25.72
C LEU A 188 13.04 -6.56 -26.37
N GLU A 189 12.63 -5.42 -25.80
CA GLU A 189 13.02 -4.10 -26.29
C GLU A 189 14.54 -3.89 -26.23
N VAL A 190 15.19 -4.32 -25.14
CA VAL A 190 16.65 -4.26 -25.00
C VAL A 190 17.33 -5.16 -26.04
N MET A 191 16.88 -6.41 -26.20
CA MET A 191 17.47 -7.35 -27.18
C MET A 191 17.35 -6.84 -28.63
N LEU A 192 16.23 -6.20 -28.96
CA LEU A 192 16.02 -5.64 -30.30
C LEU A 192 16.89 -4.40 -30.55
N ALA A 193 17.11 -3.57 -29.51
CA ALA A 193 18.00 -2.42 -29.61
C ALA A 193 19.46 -2.87 -29.86
N ASP A 194 19.93 -3.88 -29.12
CA ASP A 194 21.30 -4.40 -29.25
C ASP A 194 21.54 -5.10 -30.61
N SER A 195 20.49 -5.66 -31.25
CA SER A 195 20.60 -6.35 -32.54
C SER A 195 20.53 -5.44 -33.76
N GLY A 196 20.26 -4.14 -33.59
CA GLY A 196 20.13 -3.15 -34.68
C GLY A 196 21.37 -2.28 -34.93
N GLU A 197 22.49 -2.52 -34.21
CA GLU A 197 23.73 -1.75 -34.33
C GLU A 197 24.82 -2.46 -35.19
N ASP A 198 24.47 -3.52 -35.95
CA ASP A 198 25.37 -4.15 -36.96
C ASP A 198 25.06 -3.61 -38.39
#